data_8a903c1dc9df643ccb8b85dac07bf2b8
#
_entry.id   8a903c1dc9df643ccb8b85dac07bf2b8
#
_cell.length_a   1.000
_cell.length_b   1.000
_cell.length_c   1.000
_cell.angle_alpha   90.00
_cell.angle_beta   90.00
_cell.angle_gamma   90.00
#
_symmetry.space_group_name_H-M   'P 1'
#
loop_
_entity.id
_entity.type
_entity.pdbx_description
1 polymer ?
#
loop_
_entity_poly.entity_id
_entity_poly.type
_entity_poly.pdbx_seq_one_letter_code
_entity_poly.pdbx_strand_id
1 'polypeptide(L)'
;MAGSISKNGPKFYANLGIMLAIMLFFRFISPPEGLTPDGLAVVGVFFAVLYGWLFVDMVWPSFIGLIALGLTRHQPMDAVLGSAFGNSTVLLILFFCMVAGIINAAGIAEYVARRIICVPIINGRPYVLLFMLCLAMCALATMLTMTSAILVAMPLVKEICKQYGYKPGDTFPMLVMLAMLYAGELAYMLLPFKSLPALVFGIYSRMSGGVDINLAAYVVVVGIVLFI
;
A
#
# COMPACT_ATOMS: atom_id res chain seq x y z
N MET A 1 -13.84 1.46 12.16
CA MET A 1 -14.29 2.85 11.92
C MET A 1 -14.71 2.94 10.46
N ALA A 2 -16.01 3.02 10.21
CA ALA A 2 -16.51 3.33 8.89
C ALA A 2 -15.99 4.74 8.54
N GLY A 3 -15.13 4.80 7.52
CA GLY A 3 -14.72 6.06 6.96
C GLY A 3 -15.96 6.87 6.63
N SER A 4 -16.05 8.07 7.16
CA SER A 4 -17.06 9.05 6.83
C SER A 4 -17.22 9.05 5.31
N ILE A 5 -18.39 8.59 4.84
CA ILE A 5 -18.83 8.88 3.49
C ILE A 5 -18.90 10.40 3.43
N SER A 6 -17.80 11.01 2.99
CA SER A 6 -17.71 12.44 2.78
C SER A 6 -18.90 12.80 1.88
N LYS A 7 -19.81 13.64 2.38
CA LYS A 7 -20.89 14.23 1.58
C LYS A 7 -20.25 14.71 0.29
N ASN A 8 -20.63 14.12 -0.84
CA ASN A 8 -20.12 14.44 -2.16
C ASN A 8 -20.40 15.93 -2.44
N GLY A 9 -19.47 16.78 -2.03
CA GLY A 9 -19.56 18.22 -2.25
C GLY A 9 -19.36 18.55 -3.74
N PRO A 10 -19.71 19.76 -4.18
CA PRO A 10 -19.56 20.18 -5.58
C PRO A 10 -18.13 19.98 -6.11
N LYS A 11 -17.11 20.06 -5.25
CA LYS A 11 -15.70 19.77 -5.58
C LYS A 11 -15.46 18.33 -6.00
N PHE A 12 -16.13 17.36 -5.39
CA PHE A 12 -16.01 15.94 -5.76
C PHE A 12 -16.50 15.72 -7.20
N TYR A 13 -17.67 16.22 -7.53
CA TYR A 13 -18.24 16.09 -8.89
C TYR A 13 -17.44 16.86 -9.93
N ALA A 14 -16.89 18.03 -9.58
CA ALA A 14 -16.02 18.79 -10.46
C ALA A 14 -14.73 18.02 -10.79
N ASN A 15 -14.05 17.45 -9.78
CA ASN A 15 -12.84 16.65 -9.98
C ASN A 15 -13.13 15.35 -10.73
N LEU A 16 -14.28 14.71 -10.49
CA LEU A 16 -14.72 13.55 -11.25
C LEU A 16 -14.95 13.90 -12.73
N GLY A 17 -15.57 15.07 -12.98
CA GLY A 17 -15.74 15.61 -14.34
C GLY A 17 -14.41 15.88 -15.04
N ILE A 18 -13.43 16.46 -14.34
CA ILE A 18 -12.08 16.70 -14.87
C ILE A 18 -11.41 15.36 -15.20
N MET A 19 -11.50 14.36 -14.32
CA MET A 19 -10.96 13.01 -14.56
C MET A 19 -11.54 12.40 -15.85
N LEU A 20 -12.85 12.46 -16.01
CA LEU A 20 -13.51 11.97 -17.24
C LEU A 20 -13.11 12.78 -18.47
N ALA A 21 -12.95 14.10 -18.34
CA ALA A 21 -12.47 14.96 -19.41
C ALA A 21 -11.04 14.57 -19.85
N ILE A 22 -10.14 14.27 -18.92
CA ILE A 22 -8.79 13.79 -19.22
C ILE A 22 -8.86 12.47 -20.02
N MET A 23 -9.69 11.48 -19.59
CA MET A 23 -9.87 10.22 -20.32
C MET A 23 -10.33 10.45 -21.77
N LEU A 24 -11.28 11.33 -21.97
CA LEU A 24 -11.82 11.64 -23.31
C LEU A 24 -10.83 12.44 -24.15
N PHE A 25 -10.11 13.38 -23.56
CA PHE A 25 -9.17 14.25 -24.25
C PHE A 25 -8.08 13.48 -24.98
N PHE A 26 -7.49 12.46 -24.33
CA PHE A 26 -6.45 11.63 -24.94
C PHE A 26 -6.95 10.80 -26.12
N ARG A 27 -8.24 10.54 -26.23
CA ARG A 27 -8.85 9.85 -27.36
C ARG A 27 -8.91 10.70 -28.64
N PHE A 28 -8.90 12.04 -28.49
CA PHE A 28 -8.98 12.99 -29.63
C PHE A 28 -7.61 13.48 -30.09
N ILE A 29 -6.55 13.18 -29.38
CA ILE A 29 -5.19 13.57 -29.77
C ILE A 29 -4.67 12.60 -30.83
N SER A 30 -4.02 13.14 -31.89
CA SER A 30 -3.31 12.33 -32.85
C SER A 30 -2.11 11.64 -32.18
N PRO A 31 -1.99 10.31 -32.30
CA PRO A 31 -0.89 9.59 -31.65
C PRO A 31 0.45 10.01 -32.24
N PRO A 32 1.50 10.19 -31.43
CA PRO A 32 2.85 10.43 -31.89
C PRO A 32 3.41 9.18 -32.60
N GLU A 33 4.47 9.34 -33.38
CA GLU A 33 5.14 8.26 -34.09
C GLU A 33 5.54 7.13 -33.11
N GLY A 34 5.10 5.90 -33.41
CA GLY A 34 5.36 4.72 -32.58
C GLY A 34 4.27 4.36 -31.56
N LEU A 35 3.22 5.15 -31.42
CA LEU A 35 2.09 4.85 -30.52
C LEU A 35 0.80 4.62 -31.33
N THR A 36 0.04 3.57 -30.97
CA THR A 36 -1.28 3.33 -31.59
C THR A 36 -2.34 4.23 -30.95
N PRO A 37 -3.45 4.58 -31.65
CA PRO A 37 -4.55 5.34 -31.06
C PRO A 37 -5.12 4.69 -29.79
N ASP A 38 -5.23 3.36 -29.76
CA ASP A 38 -5.69 2.61 -28.59
C ASP A 38 -4.66 2.65 -27.46
N GLY A 39 -3.36 2.61 -27.77
CA GLY A 39 -2.29 2.79 -26.79
C GLY A 39 -2.33 4.18 -26.14
N LEU A 40 -2.58 5.24 -26.94
CA LEU A 40 -2.73 6.61 -26.43
C LEU A 40 -3.96 6.73 -25.50
N ALA A 41 -5.07 6.06 -25.83
CA ALA A 41 -6.24 6.01 -24.98
C ALA A 41 -5.95 5.34 -23.62
N VAL A 42 -5.17 4.24 -23.62
CA VAL A 42 -4.72 3.58 -22.35
C VAL A 42 -3.87 4.52 -21.49
N VAL A 43 -2.95 5.29 -22.10
CA VAL A 43 -2.17 6.32 -21.38
C VAL A 43 -3.09 7.40 -20.79
N GLY A 44 -4.12 7.81 -21.53
CA GLY A 44 -5.12 8.75 -21.04
C GLY A 44 -5.88 8.22 -19.81
N VAL A 45 -6.30 6.97 -19.84
CA VAL A 45 -6.94 6.31 -18.69
C VAL A 45 -5.99 6.28 -17.49
N PHE A 46 -4.72 5.96 -17.69
CA PHE A 46 -3.71 5.94 -16.62
C PHE A 46 -3.58 7.30 -15.92
N PHE A 47 -3.38 8.39 -16.68
CA PHE A 47 -3.26 9.73 -16.08
C PHE A 47 -4.57 10.20 -15.43
N ALA A 48 -5.72 9.86 -16.00
CA ALA A 48 -7.01 10.20 -15.42
C ALA A 48 -7.25 9.47 -14.08
N VAL A 49 -6.89 8.18 -13.98
CA VAL A 49 -7.00 7.42 -12.73
C VAL A 49 -6.05 7.97 -11.67
N LEU A 50 -4.79 8.31 -12.03
CA LEU A 50 -3.86 8.97 -11.12
C LEU A 50 -4.42 10.29 -10.58
N TYR A 51 -4.97 11.13 -11.46
CA TYR A 51 -5.63 12.36 -11.04
C TYR A 51 -6.80 12.06 -10.08
N GLY A 52 -7.61 11.05 -10.41
CA GLY A 52 -8.73 10.62 -9.58
C GLY A 52 -8.29 10.18 -8.18
N TRP A 53 -7.21 9.41 -8.04
CA TRP A 53 -6.66 8.99 -6.74
C TRP A 53 -6.16 10.15 -5.90
N LEU A 54 -5.65 11.21 -6.53
CA LEU A 54 -5.13 12.38 -5.82
C LEU A 54 -6.25 13.34 -5.35
N PHE A 55 -7.33 13.50 -6.13
CA PHE A 55 -8.29 14.59 -5.94
C PHE A 55 -9.73 14.13 -5.68
N VAL A 56 -10.05 12.86 -5.92
CA VAL A 56 -11.39 12.30 -5.71
C VAL A 56 -11.38 11.28 -4.58
N ASP A 57 -10.97 10.06 -4.89
CA ASP A 57 -10.83 8.96 -3.94
C ASP A 57 -10.13 7.76 -4.64
N MET A 58 -9.86 6.66 -3.91
CA MET A 58 -9.21 5.48 -4.49
C MET A 58 -10.19 4.52 -5.18
N VAL A 59 -11.44 4.45 -4.75
CA VAL A 59 -12.40 3.42 -5.16
C VAL A 59 -13.04 3.75 -6.51
N TRP A 60 -13.70 4.91 -6.60
CA TRP A 60 -14.43 5.32 -7.80
C TRP A 60 -13.56 5.46 -9.04
N PRO A 61 -12.40 6.15 -8.97
CA PRO A 61 -11.50 6.24 -10.11
C PRO A 61 -10.99 4.89 -10.60
N SER A 62 -10.74 3.94 -9.68
CA SER A 62 -10.28 2.59 -10.05
C SER A 62 -11.35 1.82 -10.84
N PHE A 63 -12.62 1.85 -10.41
CA PHE A 63 -13.71 1.21 -11.14
C PHE A 63 -13.97 1.87 -12.50
N ILE A 64 -14.00 3.19 -12.56
CA ILE A 64 -14.18 3.93 -13.81
C ILE A 64 -13.02 3.66 -14.76
N GLY A 65 -11.78 3.63 -14.25
CA GLY A 65 -10.59 3.31 -15.02
C GLY A 65 -10.64 1.90 -15.62
N LEU A 66 -11.10 0.91 -14.84
CA LEU A 66 -11.26 -0.47 -15.31
C LEU A 66 -12.28 -0.56 -16.46
N ILE A 67 -13.43 0.10 -16.32
CA ILE A 67 -14.45 0.17 -17.38
C ILE A 67 -13.89 0.90 -18.61
N ALA A 68 -13.19 2.02 -18.40
CA ALA A 68 -12.59 2.78 -19.47
C ALA A 68 -11.54 1.97 -20.26
N LEU A 69 -10.71 1.17 -19.58
CA LEU A 69 -9.76 0.25 -20.24
C LEU A 69 -10.46 -0.74 -21.15
N GLY A 70 -11.59 -1.33 -20.70
CA GLY A 70 -12.38 -2.24 -21.55
C GLY A 70 -13.00 -1.52 -22.76
N LEU A 71 -13.22 -0.21 -22.69
CA LEU A 71 -13.76 0.60 -23.79
C LEU A 71 -12.68 1.09 -24.78
N THR A 72 -11.39 0.97 -24.47
CA THR A 72 -10.29 1.39 -25.36
C THR A 72 -10.10 0.50 -26.58
N ARG A 73 -10.75 -0.63 -26.67
CA ARG A 73 -10.57 -1.68 -27.70
C ARG A 73 -9.17 -2.31 -27.76
N HIS A 74 -8.27 -1.92 -26.87
CA HIS A 74 -6.94 -2.54 -26.77
C HIS A 74 -7.05 -4.02 -26.36
N GLN A 75 -7.97 -4.34 -25.46
CA GLN A 75 -8.34 -5.70 -25.06
C GLN A 75 -9.85 -5.81 -24.86
N PRO A 76 -10.46 -6.98 -25.12
CA PRO A 76 -11.87 -7.20 -24.83
C PRO A 76 -12.14 -7.12 -23.31
N MET A 77 -13.35 -6.72 -22.94
CA MET A 77 -13.73 -6.46 -21.55
C MET A 77 -13.57 -7.68 -20.65
N ASP A 78 -13.83 -8.87 -21.14
CA ASP A 78 -13.63 -10.15 -20.43
C ASP A 78 -12.15 -10.38 -20.08
N ALA A 79 -11.23 -10.07 -20.99
CA ALA A 79 -9.80 -10.15 -20.75
C ALA A 79 -9.32 -9.11 -19.73
N VAL A 80 -9.87 -7.88 -19.77
CA VAL A 80 -9.58 -6.82 -18.77
C VAL A 80 -10.07 -7.26 -17.39
N LEU A 81 -11.30 -7.75 -17.28
CA LEU A 81 -11.86 -8.23 -16.01
C LEU A 81 -11.14 -9.50 -15.52
N GLY A 82 -10.81 -10.43 -16.41
CA GLY A 82 -10.01 -11.61 -16.09
C GLY A 82 -8.63 -11.24 -15.53
N SER A 83 -7.97 -10.24 -16.12
CA SER A 83 -6.68 -9.75 -15.64
C SER A 83 -6.79 -9.02 -14.29
N ALA A 84 -7.88 -8.31 -14.07
CA ALA A 84 -8.10 -7.53 -12.85
C ALA A 84 -8.51 -8.41 -11.65
N PHE A 85 -9.37 -9.41 -11.87
CA PHE A 85 -9.96 -10.21 -10.78
C PHE A 85 -9.60 -11.69 -10.80
N GLY A 86 -9.32 -12.26 -11.98
CA GLY A 86 -9.02 -13.68 -12.19
C GLY A 86 -7.53 -14.05 -12.13
N ASN A 87 -6.65 -13.09 -11.84
CA ASN A 87 -5.21 -13.33 -11.76
C ASN A 87 -4.84 -14.00 -10.42
N SER A 88 -3.99 -15.02 -10.46
CA SER A 88 -3.47 -15.70 -9.27
C SER A 88 -2.83 -14.75 -8.25
N THR A 89 -2.13 -13.70 -8.71
CA THR A 89 -1.53 -12.68 -7.83
C THR A 89 -2.61 -11.91 -7.07
N VAL A 90 -3.69 -11.52 -7.73
CA VAL A 90 -4.81 -10.80 -7.09
C VAL A 90 -5.51 -11.68 -6.06
N LEU A 91 -5.75 -12.95 -6.39
CA LEU A 91 -6.32 -13.93 -5.46
C LEU A 91 -5.43 -14.13 -4.23
N LEU A 92 -4.13 -14.26 -4.42
CA LEU A 92 -3.15 -14.38 -3.33
C LEU A 92 -3.20 -13.17 -2.40
N ILE A 93 -3.20 -11.95 -2.96
CA ILE A 93 -3.32 -10.70 -2.19
C ILE A 93 -4.63 -10.68 -1.39
N LEU A 94 -5.75 -11.08 -2.01
CA LEU A 94 -7.07 -11.11 -1.37
C LEU A 94 -7.08 -12.07 -0.18
N PHE A 95 -6.60 -13.30 -0.36
CA PHE A 95 -6.50 -14.27 0.74
C PHE A 95 -5.58 -13.78 1.85
N PHE A 96 -4.44 -13.17 1.51
CA PHE A 96 -3.54 -12.61 2.50
C PHE A 96 -4.20 -11.47 3.30
N CYS A 97 -4.97 -10.58 2.64
CA CYS A 97 -5.72 -9.53 3.33
C CYS A 97 -6.77 -10.09 4.27
N MET A 98 -7.44 -11.21 3.91
CA MET A 98 -8.37 -11.89 4.80
C MET A 98 -7.67 -12.43 6.07
N VAL A 99 -6.53 -13.11 5.90
CA VAL A 99 -5.73 -13.63 7.03
C VAL A 99 -5.25 -12.48 7.92
N ALA A 100 -4.73 -11.40 7.34
CA ALA A 100 -4.31 -10.22 8.09
C ALA A 100 -5.48 -9.58 8.85
N GLY A 101 -6.67 -9.54 8.25
CA GLY A 101 -7.89 -9.09 8.90
C GLY A 101 -8.27 -9.92 10.12
N ILE A 102 -8.18 -11.26 10.03
CA ILE A 102 -8.44 -12.18 11.15
C ILE A 102 -7.43 -11.97 12.28
N ILE A 103 -6.13 -11.86 11.97
CA ILE A 103 -5.06 -11.60 12.95
C ILE A 103 -5.31 -10.30 13.70
N ASN A 104 -5.72 -9.26 12.97
CA ASN A 104 -6.04 -7.96 13.55
C ASN A 104 -7.31 -8.02 14.44
N ALA A 105 -8.37 -8.65 13.97
CA ALA A 105 -9.62 -8.82 14.73
C ALA A 105 -9.45 -9.68 15.99
N ALA A 106 -8.55 -10.66 15.96
CA ALA A 106 -8.20 -11.48 17.11
C ALA A 106 -7.31 -10.76 18.15
N GLY A 107 -6.84 -9.54 17.88
CA GLY A 107 -5.96 -8.78 18.79
C GLY A 107 -4.53 -9.35 18.91
N ILE A 108 -4.17 -10.32 18.10
CA ILE A 108 -2.85 -10.98 18.14
C ILE A 108 -1.75 -9.95 17.87
N ALA A 109 -1.98 -9.05 16.92
CA ALA A 109 -1.02 -8.01 16.56
C ALA A 109 -0.72 -7.07 17.75
N GLU A 110 -1.77 -6.62 18.46
CA GLU A 110 -1.62 -5.77 19.62
C GLU A 110 -0.89 -6.50 20.78
N TYR A 111 -1.21 -7.77 21.01
CA TYR A 111 -0.52 -8.61 21.98
C TYR A 111 0.99 -8.72 21.69
N VAL A 112 1.37 -9.00 20.44
CA VAL A 112 2.78 -9.12 20.01
C VAL A 112 3.50 -7.78 20.20
N ALA A 113 2.90 -6.67 19.78
CA ALA A 113 3.49 -5.34 19.94
C ALA A 113 3.72 -5.00 21.41
N ARG A 114 2.73 -5.20 22.27
CA ARG A 114 2.86 -4.96 23.72
C ARG A 114 3.94 -5.85 24.34
N ARG A 115 4.04 -7.12 23.93
CA ARG A 115 5.05 -8.04 24.46
C ARG A 115 6.47 -7.60 24.13
N ILE A 116 6.70 -7.03 22.95
CA ILE A 116 8.02 -6.52 22.52
C ILE A 116 8.37 -5.24 23.29
N ILE A 117 7.41 -4.34 23.50
CA ILE A 117 7.64 -3.03 24.14
C ILE A 117 7.79 -3.15 25.68
N CYS A 118 7.12 -4.10 26.32
CA CYS A 118 7.16 -4.27 27.76
C CYS A 118 8.39 -5.00 28.32
N VAL A 119 9.50 -5.07 27.58
CA VAL A 119 10.73 -5.72 28.06
C VAL A 119 11.46 -4.82 29.08
N PRO A 120 11.85 -5.31 30.27
CA PRO A 120 12.49 -4.49 31.32
C PRO A 120 13.79 -3.79 30.93
N ILE A 121 14.46 -4.27 29.89
CA ILE A 121 15.73 -3.74 29.39
C ILE A 121 15.63 -2.30 28.83
N ILE A 122 14.39 -1.82 28.61
CA ILE A 122 14.08 -0.49 28.05
C ILE A 122 14.26 0.63 29.09
N ASN A 123 14.20 0.29 30.38
CA ASN A 123 14.19 1.29 31.45
C ASN A 123 15.47 2.15 31.45
N GLY A 124 15.28 3.47 31.26
CA GLY A 124 16.37 4.47 31.29
C GLY A 124 17.25 4.52 30.02
N ARG A 125 16.91 3.79 28.95
CA ARG A 125 17.73 3.70 27.71
C ARG A 125 16.94 4.10 26.47
N PRO A 126 16.94 5.38 26.04
CA PRO A 126 16.10 5.86 24.93
C PRO A 126 16.42 5.19 23.59
N TYR A 127 17.67 4.82 23.33
CA TYR A 127 18.04 4.12 22.11
C TYR A 127 17.49 2.68 22.05
N VAL A 128 17.47 1.99 23.20
CA VAL A 128 16.89 0.64 23.30
C VAL A 128 15.38 0.71 23.11
N LEU A 129 14.73 1.74 23.67
CA LEU A 129 13.31 2.00 23.44
C LEU A 129 13.00 2.19 21.95
N LEU A 130 13.77 3.05 21.25
CA LEU A 130 13.63 3.28 19.82
C LEU A 130 13.76 1.97 19.01
N PHE A 131 14.81 1.20 19.32
CA PHE A 131 15.03 -0.08 18.64
C PHE A 131 13.87 -1.06 18.87
N MET A 132 13.37 -1.18 20.09
CA MET A 132 12.23 -2.07 20.40
C MET A 132 10.93 -1.59 19.76
N LEU A 133 10.71 -0.29 19.63
CA LEU A 133 9.58 0.27 18.91
C LEU A 133 9.66 -0.06 17.40
N CYS A 134 10.83 0.10 16.80
CA CYS A 134 11.06 -0.29 15.41
C CYS A 134 10.86 -1.79 15.21
N LEU A 135 11.37 -2.62 16.13
CA LEU A 135 11.18 -4.07 16.09
C LEU A 135 9.70 -4.47 16.20
N ALA A 136 8.95 -3.82 17.11
CA ALA A 136 7.52 -4.03 17.23
C ALA A 136 6.78 -3.64 15.94
N MET A 137 7.16 -2.51 15.33
CA MET A 137 6.58 -2.09 14.06
C MET A 137 6.91 -3.07 12.93
N CYS A 138 8.14 -3.59 12.87
CA CYS A 138 8.53 -4.65 11.93
C CYS A 138 7.65 -5.89 12.09
N ALA A 139 7.46 -6.36 13.33
CA ALA A 139 6.60 -7.52 13.62
C ALA A 139 5.14 -7.28 13.21
N LEU A 140 4.61 -6.08 13.48
CA LEU A 140 3.26 -5.71 13.04
C LEU A 140 3.14 -5.63 11.52
N ALA A 141 4.09 -4.99 10.86
CA ALA A 141 4.08 -4.81 9.41
C ALA A 141 4.24 -6.13 8.66
N THR A 142 4.96 -7.11 9.20
CA THR A 142 5.03 -8.45 8.60
C THR A 142 3.73 -9.23 8.76
N MET A 143 3.00 -9.05 9.87
CA MET A 143 1.72 -9.75 10.12
C MET A 143 0.51 -9.09 9.48
N LEU A 144 0.49 -7.75 9.44
CA LEU A 144 -0.65 -6.94 8.98
C LEU A 144 -0.36 -6.23 7.66
N THR A 145 -1.36 -5.50 7.17
CA THR A 145 -1.12 -4.45 6.16
C THR A 145 -0.47 -3.25 6.83
N MET A 146 0.31 -2.47 6.07
CA MET A 146 1.02 -1.30 6.60
C MET A 146 0.07 -0.32 7.32
N THR A 147 -1.08 -0.03 6.72
CA THR A 147 -2.11 0.84 7.32
C THR A 147 -2.60 0.33 8.66
N SER A 148 -2.89 -0.98 8.77
CA SER A 148 -3.32 -1.59 10.04
C SER A 148 -2.22 -1.57 11.09
N ALA A 149 -0.97 -1.81 10.69
CA ALA A 149 0.19 -1.74 11.58
C ALA A 149 0.36 -0.34 12.18
N ILE A 150 0.23 0.70 11.37
CA ILE A 150 0.28 2.10 11.82
C ILE A 150 -0.85 2.41 12.81
N LEU A 151 -2.07 1.98 12.52
CA LEU A 151 -3.22 2.22 13.41
C LEU A 151 -3.06 1.57 14.79
N VAL A 152 -2.37 0.44 14.88
CA VAL A 152 -2.05 -0.22 16.15
C VAL A 152 -0.85 0.44 16.84
N ALA A 153 0.20 0.76 16.10
CA ALA A 153 1.45 1.28 16.65
C ALA A 153 1.35 2.74 17.12
N MET A 154 0.65 3.61 16.38
CA MET A 154 0.57 5.05 16.70
C MET A 154 0.03 5.37 18.10
N PRO A 155 -1.08 4.77 18.57
CA PRO A 155 -1.56 5.00 19.94
C PRO A 155 -0.54 4.59 21.00
N LEU A 156 0.18 3.47 20.78
CA LEU A 156 1.20 2.98 21.71
C LEU A 156 2.37 3.97 21.82
N VAL A 157 2.86 4.48 20.68
CA VAL A 157 3.95 5.48 20.67
C VAL A 157 3.51 6.78 21.35
N LYS A 158 2.29 7.25 21.08
CA LYS A 158 1.76 8.46 21.72
C LYS A 158 1.70 8.31 23.24
N GLU A 159 1.24 7.16 23.74
CA GLU A 159 1.14 6.91 25.16
C GLU A 159 2.54 6.84 25.81
N ILE A 160 3.50 6.16 25.19
CA ILE A 160 4.88 6.10 25.66
C ILE A 160 5.50 7.50 25.70
N CYS A 161 5.39 8.28 24.63
CA CYS A 161 5.92 9.66 24.60
C CYS A 161 5.32 10.53 25.69
N LYS A 162 4.01 10.39 25.96
CA LYS A 162 3.33 11.10 27.02
C LYS A 162 3.87 10.73 28.41
N GLN A 163 4.14 9.44 28.67
CA GLN A 163 4.72 8.97 29.93
C GLN A 163 6.13 9.53 30.17
N TYR A 164 6.90 9.74 29.11
CA TYR A 164 8.22 10.40 29.19
C TYR A 164 8.15 11.93 29.19
N GLY A 165 6.96 12.53 29.23
CA GLY A 165 6.76 13.98 29.33
C GLY A 165 6.92 14.74 28.02
N TYR A 166 7.02 14.07 26.87
CA TYR A 166 7.08 14.72 25.57
C TYR A 166 5.73 15.32 25.16
N LYS A 167 5.78 16.49 24.53
CA LYS A 167 4.60 17.18 24.02
C LYS A 167 4.38 16.88 22.53
N PRO A 168 3.15 16.98 22.03
CA PRO A 168 2.88 16.92 20.59
C PRO A 168 3.67 18.03 19.87
N GLY A 169 4.46 17.65 18.87
CA GLY A 169 5.31 18.56 18.10
C GLY A 169 6.79 18.58 18.52
N ASP A 170 7.18 17.90 19.59
CA ASP A 170 8.58 17.75 19.93
C ASP A 170 9.32 16.92 18.87
N THR A 171 10.60 17.21 18.66
CA THR A 171 11.44 16.58 17.63
C THR A 171 11.61 15.07 17.87
N PHE A 172 11.78 14.63 19.12
CA PHE A 172 12.02 13.23 19.44
C PHE A 172 10.84 12.32 19.05
N PRO A 173 9.57 12.58 19.48
CA PRO A 173 8.42 11.79 19.02
C PRO A 173 8.27 11.75 17.50
N MET A 174 8.56 12.86 16.82
CA MET A 174 8.49 12.92 15.35
C MET A 174 9.52 12.01 14.69
N LEU A 175 10.77 12.03 15.18
CA LEU A 175 11.83 11.14 14.70
C LEU A 175 11.53 9.67 14.98
N VAL A 176 11.00 9.34 16.16
CA VAL A 176 10.58 7.98 16.51
C VAL A 176 9.50 7.48 15.54
N MET A 177 8.47 8.28 15.29
CA MET A 177 7.41 7.92 14.35
C MET A 177 7.94 7.71 12.95
N LEU A 178 8.84 8.58 12.49
CA LEU A 178 9.48 8.49 11.18
C LEU A 178 10.31 7.19 11.07
N ALA A 179 11.16 6.91 12.06
CA ALA A 179 11.98 5.69 12.09
C ALA A 179 11.11 4.42 12.06
N MET A 180 10.02 4.41 12.83
CA MET A 180 9.07 3.29 12.84
C MET A 180 8.37 3.11 11.48
N LEU A 181 8.00 4.19 10.79
CA LEU A 181 7.42 4.11 9.45
C LEU A 181 8.40 3.48 8.47
N TYR A 182 9.65 3.92 8.44
CA TYR A 182 10.67 3.34 7.56
C TYR A 182 10.94 1.86 7.90
N ALA A 183 11.10 1.53 9.18
CA ALA A 183 11.27 0.14 9.61
C ALA A 183 10.08 -0.74 9.21
N GLY A 184 8.86 -0.22 9.33
CA GLY A 184 7.65 -0.92 8.92
C GLY A 184 7.55 -1.15 7.42
N GLU A 185 7.91 -0.16 6.59
CA GLU A 185 7.91 -0.30 5.12
C GLU A 185 8.93 -1.36 4.66
N LEU A 186 10.13 -1.33 5.22
CA LEU A 186 11.16 -2.34 4.91
C LEU A 186 10.70 -3.75 5.33
N ALA A 187 10.14 -3.89 6.53
CA ALA A 187 9.62 -5.16 7.02
C ALA A 187 8.39 -5.65 6.24
N TYR A 188 7.55 -4.72 5.75
CA TYR A 188 6.43 -5.06 4.89
C TYR A 188 6.88 -5.70 3.58
N MET A 189 8.01 -5.25 3.03
CA MET A 189 8.61 -5.82 1.81
C MET A 189 9.28 -7.19 2.04
N LEU A 190 9.55 -7.61 3.29
CA LEU A 190 10.26 -8.85 3.58
C LEU A 190 9.52 -10.09 3.06
N LEU A 191 8.19 -10.09 3.11
CA LEU A 191 7.39 -11.23 2.69
C LEU A 191 6.96 -11.13 1.22
N PRO A 192 7.37 -12.08 0.37
CA PRO A 192 7.14 -12.03 -1.08
C PRO A 192 5.66 -12.11 -1.50
N PHE A 193 4.80 -12.61 -0.61
CA PHE A 193 3.36 -12.74 -0.85
C PHE A 193 2.53 -11.53 -0.37
N LYS A 194 3.16 -10.48 0.14
CA LYS A 194 2.51 -9.19 0.40
C LYS A 194 2.09 -8.52 -0.92
N SER A 195 1.11 -7.63 -0.85
CA SER A 195 0.48 -7.04 -2.04
C SER A 195 1.48 -6.40 -3.01
N LEU A 196 2.42 -5.61 -2.52
CA LEU A 196 3.37 -4.92 -3.39
C LEU A 196 4.46 -5.86 -3.96
N PRO A 197 5.19 -6.67 -3.15
CA PRO A 197 6.12 -7.66 -3.70
C PRO A 197 5.44 -8.65 -4.65
N ALA A 198 4.28 -9.18 -4.31
CA ALA A 198 3.55 -10.13 -5.14
C ALA A 198 3.14 -9.52 -6.50
N LEU A 199 2.73 -8.23 -6.50
CA LEU A 199 2.43 -7.51 -7.73
C LEU A 199 3.68 -7.37 -8.62
N VAL A 200 4.80 -6.95 -8.04
CA VAL A 200 6.07 -6.81 -8.79
C VAL A 200 6.52 -8.14 -9.37
N PHE A 201 6.44 -9.23 -8.60
CA PHE A 201 6.76 -10.58 -9.10
C PHE A 201 5.82 -11.02 -10.20
N GLY A 202 4.52 -10.77 -10.07
CA GLY A 202 3.55 -11.10 -11.11
C GLY A 202 3.78 -10.35 -12.41
N ILE A 203 4.19 -9.08 -12.35
CA ILE A 203 4.57 -8.29 -13.53
C ILE A 203 5.88 -8.82 -14.13
N TYR A 204 6.90 -9.05 -13.30
CA TYR A 204 8.20 -9.55 -13.75
C TYR A 204 8.07 -10.91 -14.47
N SER A 205 7.36 -11.86 -13.88
CA SER A 205 7.15 -13.19 -14.47
C SER A 205 6.49 -13.11 -15.87
N ARG A 206 5.55 -12.16 -16.04
CA ARG A 206 4.93 -11.92 -17.35
C ARG A 206 5.88 -11.30 -18.38
N MET A 207 6.72 -10.35 -17.95
CA MET A 207 7.67 -9.67 -18.84
C MET A 207 8.88 -10.52 -19.20
N SER A 208 9.33 -11.38 -18.30
CA SER A 208 10.51 -12.24 -18.46
C SER A 208 10.22 -13.56 -19.17
N GLY A 209 9.00 -13.76 -19.69
CA GLY A 209 8.62 -15.00 -20.38
C GLY A 209 8.48 -16.21 -19.46
N GLY A 210 8.15 -16.00 -18.17
CA GLY A 210 7.91 -17.08 -17.21
C GLY A 210 9.13 -17.44 -16.35
N VAL A 211 10.17 -16.59 -16.29
CA VAL A 211 11.27 -16.77 -15.35
C VAL A 211 10.79 -16.50 -13.94
N ASP A 212 10.88 -17.50 -13.06
CA ASP A 212 10.49 -17.36 -11.67
C ASP A 212 11.60 -16.75 -10.82
N ILE A 213 11.21 -15.84 -9.93
CA ILE A 213 12.11 -15.26 -8.94
C ILE A 213 12.32 -16.27 -7.81
N ASN A 214 13.57 -16.50 -7.41
CA ASN A 214 13.88 -17.29 -6.24
C ASN A 214 13.45 -16.54 -4.97
N LEU A 215 12.30 -16.92 -4.40
CA LEU A 215 11.71 -16.28 -3.23
C LEU A 215 12.60 -16.37 -1.99
N ALA A 216 13.38 -17.45 -1.84
CA ALA A 216 14.31 -17.59 -0.71
C ALA A 216 15.47 -16.58 -0.81
N ALA A 217 16.05 -16.41 -2.01
CA ALA A 217 17.09 -15.41 -2.26
C ALA A 217 16.54 -13.98 -2.03
N TYR A 218 15.31 -13.71 -2.46
CA TYR A 218 14.64 -12.44 -2.22
C TYR A 218 14.53 -12.11 -0.72
N VAL A 219 14.02 -13.05 0.09
CA VAL A 219 13.87 -12.86 1.55
C VAL A 219 15.20 -12.61 2.21
N VAL A 220 16.26 -13.31 1.80
CA VAL A 220 17.63 -13.11 2.35
C VAL A 220 18.13 -11.71 2.00
N VAL A 221 18.02 -11.28 0.75
CA VAL A 221 18.48 -9.95 0.31
C VAL A 221 17.72 -8.82 1.03
N VAL A 222 16.38 -8.90 1.06
CA VAL A 222 15.56 -7.90 1.75
C VAL A 222 15.80 -7.94 3.27
N GLY A 223 16.01 -9.12 3.84
CA GLY A 223 16.38 -9.29 5.26
C GLY A 223 17.71 -8.61 5.60
N ILE A 224 18.73 -8.71 4.74
CA ILE A 224 19.99 -7.99 4.92
C ILE A 224 19.76 -6.47 4.88
N VAL A 225 19.00 -5.98 3.89
CA VAL A 225 18.67 -4.54 3.76
C VAL A 225 17.89 -4.00 4.96
N LEU A 226 17.06 -4.83 5.60
CA LEU A 226 16.31 -4.43 6.80
C LEU A 226 17.23 -4.15 8.01
N PHE A 227 18.41 -4.80 8.07
CA PHE A 227 19.34 -4.70 9.19
C PHE A 227 20.52 -3.73 8.94
N ILE A 228 20.63 -3.13 7.78
CA ILE A 228 21.58 -2.06 7.43
C ILE A 228 20.94 -0.69 7.71
#